data_4c2ab22b6476c0b21fcec13e6a16c3b2
#
_entry.id   4c2ab22b6476c0b21fcec13e6a16c3b2
#
_cell.length_a   1.000
_cell.length_b   1.000
_cell.length_c   1.000
_cell.angle_alpha   90.00
_cell.angle_beta   90.00
_cell.angle_gamma   90.00
#
_symmetry.space_group_name_H-M   'P 1'
#
loop_
_entity.id
_entity.type
_entity.pdbx_description
1 polymer ?
#
loop_
_entity_poly.entity_id
_entity_poly.type
_entity_poly.pdbx_seq_one_letter_code
_entity_poly.pdbx_strand_id
1 'polypeptide(L)'
;NQAEIDISERPEGTYYIDGDWLNDISEGALRIKKKSDQTIVFNYKGTSVNLKRFEIWDTDRESGYMQSTTSSASADQYARTVVFNMPNATDVTFASGMFGIFLAPKATVHGLGGTSSGWLVVDTLDKNGSEWHCVWSDMPDSSHIPVPAQLTAIKTVNGDRPGDDEKFRFK
;
A
#
# COMPACT_ATOMS: atom_id res chain seq x y z
N ASN A 1 -19.67 -13.60 -4.19
CA ASN A 1 -20.29 -12.27 -4.10
C ASN A 1 -19.19 -11.23 -4.20
N GLN A 2 -19.36 -10.23 -5.07
CA GLN A 2 -18.45 -9.12 -5.21
C GLN A 2 -18.85 -8.03 -4.21
N ALA A 3 -17.89 -7.53 -3.45
CA ALA A 3 -18.06 -6.36 -2.60
C ALA A 3 -17.75 -5.09 -3.42
N GLU A 4 -18.53 -4.05 -3.23
CA GLU A 4 -18.35 -2.78 -3.93
C GLU A 4 -18.31 -1.62 -2.93
N ILE A 5 -17.33 -0.75 -3.11
CA ILE A 5 -17.25 0.55 -2.46
C ILE A 5 -17.40 1.59 -3.56
N ASP A 6 -18.47 2.38 -3.51
CA ASP A 6 -18.73 3.44 -4.47
C ASP A 6 -18.68 4.81 -3.78
N ILE A 7 -17.65 5.58 -4.12
CA ILE A 7 -17.48 6.97 -3.67
C ILE A 7 -17.50 7.96 -4.83
N SER A 8 -17.79 7.49 -6.04
CA SER A 8 -17.68 8.29 -7.28
C SER A 8 -18.58 9.52 -7.31
N GLU A 9 -19.75 9.45 -6.67
CA GLU A 9 -20.67 10.59 -6.60
C GLU A 9 -20.34 11.58 -5.47
N ARG A 10 -19.30 11.28 -4.67
CA ARG A 10 -18.88 12.16 -3.58
C ARG A 10 -17.93 13.24 -4.08
N PRO A 11 -17.75 14.35 -3.33
CA PRO A 11 -16.76 15.38 -3.65
C PRO A 11 -15.33 14.82 -3.71
N GLU A 12 -14.41 15.60 -4.24
CA GLU A 12 -12.98 15.41 -4.06
C GLU A 12 -12.63 15.30 -2.57
N GLY A 13 -11.67 14.45 -2.22
CA GLY A 13 -11.21 14.32 -0.84
C GLY A 13 -10.75 12.92 -0.46
N THR A 14 -10.50 12.76 0.85
CA THR A 14 -10.02 11.50 1.44
C THR A 14 -11.15 10.82 2.21
N TYR A 15 -11.36 9.54 1.93
CA TYR A 15 -12.41 8.70 2.50
C TYR A 15 -11.80 7.57 3.33
N TYR A 16 -12.22 7.50 4.59
CA TYR A 16 -11.70 6.50 5.54
C TYR A 16 -12.71 5.36 5.68
N ILE A 17 -12.23 4.15 5.46
CA ILE A 17 -13.02 2.92 5.50
C ILE A 17 -12.42 1.99 6.56
N ASP A 18 -13.26 1.30 7.34
CA ASP A 18 -12.81 0.18 8.15
C ASP A 18 -12.33 -0.94 7.23
N GLY A 19 -11.08 -1.37 7.39
CA GLY A 19 -10.45 -2.36 6.51
C GLY A 19 -10.55 -3.79 7.03
N ASP A 20 -10.91 -4.00 8.29
CA ASP A 20 -10.83 -5.33 8.92
C ASP A 20 -11.69 -6.39 8.21
N TRP A 21 -12.87 -6.00 7.70
CA TRP A 21 -13.75 -6.91 6.98
C TRP A 21 -13.17 -7.40 5.64
N LEU A 22 -12.17 -6.71 5.08
CA LEU A 22 -11.52 -7.13 3.83
C LEU A 22 -10.69 -8.41 4.01
N ASN A 23 -10.33 -8.77 5.24
CA ASN A 23 -9.65 -10.04 5.52
C ASN A 23 -10.48 -11.26 5.11
N ASP A 24 -11.81 -11.13 5.18
CA ASP A 24 -12.77 -12.24 5.00
C ASP A 24 -13.34 -12.33 3.58
N ILE A 25 -13.03 -11.38 2.70
CA ILE A 25 -13.50 -11.45 1.32
C ILE A 25 -12.65 -12.40 0.48
N SER A 26 -13.21 -12.85 -0.63
CA SER A 26 -12.47 -13.65 -1.61
C SER A 26 -11.46 -12.78 -2.37
N GLU A 27 -10.41 -13.43 -2.86
CA GLU A 27 -9.41 -12.78 -3.71
C GLU A 27 -10.07 -12.15 -4.96
N GLY A 28 -9.77 -10.88 -5.20
CA GLY A 28 -10.33 -10.12 -6.33
C GLY A 28 -11.82 -9.81 -6.24
N ALA A 29 -12.41 -9.97 -5.05
CA ALA A 29 -13.85 -9.74 -4.86
C ALA A 29 -14.19 -8.27 -4.55
N LEU A 30 -13.21 -7.39 -4.33
CA LEU A 30 -13.45 -5.98 -4.04
C LEU A 30 -13.38 -5.15 -5.31
N ARG A 31 -14.39 -4.34 -5.52
CA ARG A 31 -14.42 -3.26 -6.52
C ARG A 31 -14.52 -1.91 -5.83
N ILE A 32 -13.71 -0.97 -6.25
CA ILE A 32 -13.70 0.41 -5.76
C ILE A 32 -14.04 1.33 -6.94
N LYS A 33 -15.19 1.99 -6.85
CA LYS A 33 -15.57 3.04 -7.81
C LYS A 33 -15.22 4.40 -7.23
N LYS A 34 -14.40 5.16 -7.94
CA LYS A 34 -13.92 6.46 -7.51
C LYS A 34 -13.51 7.33 -8.69
N LYS A 35 -13.38 8.62 -8.45
CA LYS A 35 -12.71 9.57 -9.35
C LYS A 35 -11.21 9.56 -9.11
N SER A 36 -10.45 10.07 -10.06
CA SER A 36 -9.00 10.14 -9.98
C SER A 36 -8.47 10.99 -8.82
N ASP A 37 -9.22 12.02 -8.44
CA ASP A 37 -8.91 12.99 -7.37
C ASP A 37 -9.36 12.54 -5.96
N GLN A 38 -10.03 11.40 -5.84
CA GLN A 38 -10.48 10.84 -4.58
C GLN A 38 -9.47 9.86 -4.01
N THR A 39 -9.12 10.00 -2.74
CA THR A 39 -8.26 9.08 -2.01
C THR A 39 -9.08 8.20 -1.07
N ILE A 40 -8.78 6.91 -1.03
CA ILE A 40 -9.39 5.97 -0.10
C ILE A 40 -8.33 5.44 0.88
N VAL A 41 -8.66 5.42 2.17
CA VAL A 41 -7.80 4.92 3.24
C VAL A 41 -8.51 3.79 3.97
N PHE A 42 -7.99 2.59 3.85
CA PHE A 42 -8.44 1.44 4.63
C PHE A 42 -7.71 1.39 5.97
N ASN A 43 -8.43 1.56 7.06
CA ASN A 43 -7.88 1.48 8.41
C ASN A 43 -8.12 0.08 8.98
N TYR A 44 -7.04 -0.63 9.29
CA TYR A 44 -7.06 -1.93 9.94
C TYR A 44 -6.72 -1.77 11.44
N LYS A 45 -7.49 -2.42 12.29
CA LYS A 45 -7.28 -2.44 13.75
C LYS A 45 -6.63 -3.74 14.20
N GLY A 46 -6.79 -4.79 13.41
CA GLY A 46 -6.27 -6.12 13.68
C GLY A 46 -4.74 -6.22 13.65
N THR A 47 -4.21 -7.27 14.23
CA THR A 47 -2.78 -7.58 14.24
C THR A 47 -2.35 -8.48 13.09
N SER A 48 -3.28 -9.18 12.46
CA SER A 48 -3.05 -9.98 11.26
C SER A 48 -3.92 -9.48 10.12
N VAL A 49 -3.30 -9.18 8.98
CA VAL A 49 -3.98 -8.63 7.81
C VAL A 49 -3.63 -9.45 6.59
N ASN A 50 -4.68 -9.87 5.88
CA ASN A 50 -4.56 -10.60 4.63
C ASN A 50 -5.08 -9.72 3.48
N LEU A 51 -4.16 -9.05 2.80
CA LEU A 51 -4.47 -8.14 1.72
C LEU A 51 -4.89 -8.91 0.48
N LYS A 52 -6.06 -8.58 -0.05
CA LYS A 52 -6.68 -9.16 -1.23
C LYS A 52 -6.62 -8.20 -2.40
N ARG A 53 -6.46 -8.74 -3.58
CA ARG A 53 -6.52 -7.97 -4.82
C ARG A 53 -7.89 -7.30 -4.97
N PHE A 54 -7.89 -6.11 -5.52
CA PHE A 54 -9.08 -5.31 -5.79
C PHE A 54 -9.03 -4.74 -7.22
N GLU A 55 -10.17 -4.22 -7.65
CA GLU A 55 -10.33 -3.52 -8.92
C GLU A 55 -10.68 -2.06 -8.66
N ILE A 56 -10.09 -1.15 -9.42
CA ILE A 56 -10.53 0.25 -9.43
C ILE A 56 -11.34 0.52 -10.69
N TRP A 57 -12.49 1.14 -10.49
CA TRP A 57 -13.28 1.79 -11.53
C TRP A 57 -13.12 3.29 -11.40
N ASP A 58 -12.33 3.85 -12.29
CA ASP A 58 -12.13 5.30 -12.38
C ASP A 58 -13.24 5.87 -13.25
N THR A 59 -14.19 6.55 -12.60
CA THR A 59 -15.36 7.10 -13.27
C THR A 59 -15.09 8.37 -14.07
N ASP A 60 -13.87 8.91 -14.00
CA ASP A 60 -13.42 10.01 -14.86
C ASP A 60 -12.97 9.52 -16.25
N ARG A 61 -12.88 8.22 -16.45
CA ARG A 61 -12.49 7.61 -17.72
C ARG A 61 -13.61 6.84 -18.37
N GLU A 62 -13.70 6.91 -19.67
CA GLU A 62 -14.74 6.27 -20.47
C GLU A 62 -14.81 4.74 -20.30
N SER A 63 -13.68 4.08 -20.03
CA SER A 63 -13.62 2.64 -19.76
C SER A 63 -13.57 2.29 -18.26
N GLY A 64 -13.31 3.24 -17.40
CA GLY A 64 -13.40 3.20 -15.95
C GLY A 64 -12.76 2.03 -15.20
N TYR A 65 -11.86 1.25 -15.79
CA TYR A 65 -11.43 -0.01 -15.21
C TYR A 65 -9.91 -0.14 -15.09
N MET A 66 -9.46 -0.56 -13.91
CA MET A 66 -8.06 -0.88 -13.67
C MET A 66 -7.92 -2.07 -12.72
N GLN A 67 -7.17 -3.08 -13.11
CA GLN A 67 -6.78 -4.17 -12.21
C GLN A 67 -5.58 -3.80 -11.34
N SER A 68 -5.55 -4.35 -10.14
CA SER A 68 -4.51 -4.13 -9.14
C SER A 68 -3.16 -4.80 -9.43
N THR A 69 -3.00 -5.52 -10.50
CA THR A 69 -1.79 -6.33 -10.75
C THR A 69 -0.86 -5.76 -11.80
N THR A 70 -1.00 -4.49 -12.13
CA THR A 70 -0.21 -3.95 -13.22
C THR A 70 0.92 -3.05 -12.74
N SER A 71 2.10 -3.22 -13.31
CA SER A 71 3.26 -2.37 -13.16
C SER A 71 3.31 -1.24 -14.19
N SER A 72 2.17 -0.85 -14.74
CA SER A 72 2.10 0.23 -15.72
C SER A 72 2.07 1.62 -15.05
N ALA A 73 2.38 2.65 -15.80
CA ALA A 73 2.24 4.04 -15.36
C ALA A 73 0.80 4.37 -14.92
N SER A 74 -0.20 3.67 -15.45
CA SER A 74 -1.59 3.82 -15.01
C SER A 74 -1.81 3.28 -13.59
N ALA A 75 -1.16 2.18 -13.22
CA ALA A 75 -1.22 1.66 -11.86
C ALA A 75 -0.58 2.64 -10.85
N ASP A 76 0.50 3.30 -11.23
CA ASP A 76 1.16 4.31 -10.43
C ASP A 76 0.21 5.44 -10.03
N GLN A 77 -0.58 5.94 -10.97
CA GLN A 77 -1.58 6.97 -10.70
C GLN A 77 -2.57 6.54 -9.61
N TYR A 78 -3.06 5.30 -9.66
CA TYR A 78 -4.01 4.80 -8.67
C TYR A 78 -3.35 4.41 -7.36
N ALA A 79 -2.11 3.93 -7.39
CA ALA A 79 -1.36 3.57 -6.19
C ALA A 79 -1.22 4.75 -5.21
N ARG A 80 -1.17 5.97 -5.71
CA ARG A 80 -1.09 7.19 -4.88
C ARG A 80 -2.38 7.48 -4.10
N THR A 81 -3.48 6.93 -4.52
CA THR A 81 -4.82 7.27 -4.00
C THR A 81 -5.49 6.12 -3.26
N VAL A 82 -4.76 5.03 -3.00
CA VAL A 82 -5.25 3.90 -2.19
C VAL A 82 -4.23 3.61 -1.09
N VAL A 83 -4.65 3.78 0.16
CA VAL A 83 -3.80 3.63 1.34
C VAL A 83 -4.33 2.50 2.23
N PHE A 84 -3.45 1.60 2.62
CA PHE A 84 -3.70 0.55 3.60
C PHE A 84 -2.96 0.91 4.88
N ASN A 85 -3.69 1.42 5.86
CA ASN A 85 -3.15 1.86 7.14
C ASN A 85 -3.34 0.77 8.20
N MET A 86 -2.25 0.14 8.61
CA MET A 86 -2.21 -1.05 9.46
C MET A 86 -1.30 -0.84 10.68
N PRO A 87 -1.57 0.16 11.54
CA PRO A 87 -0.63 0.59 12.59
C PRO A 87 -0.35 -0.45 13.66
N ASN A 88 -1.24 -1.43 13.82
CA ASN A 88 -1.15 -2.49 14.82
C ASN A 88 -0.80 -3.86 14.22
N ALA A 89 -0.75 -3.98 12.91
CA ALA A 89 -0.42 -5.24 12.27
C ALA A 89 1.00 -5.67 12.62
N THR A 90 1.15 -6.92 13.01
CA THR A 90 2.41 -7.61 13.23
C THR A 90 2.67 -8.66 12.16
N ASP A 91 1.62 -9.04 11.45
CA ASP A 91 1.64 -10.05 10.40
C ASP A 91 0.81 -9.55 9.21
N VAL A 92 1.42 -9.48 8.04
CA VAL A 92 0.73 -9.07 6.80
C VAL A 92 1.05 -10.05 5.68
N THR A 93 0.00 -10.56 5.05
CA THR A 93 0.10 -11.42 3.88
C THR A 93 -0.50 -10.73 2.66
N PHE A 94 0.18 -10.81 1.53
CA PHE A 94 -0.34 -10.40 0.23
C PHE A 94 -0.78 -11.64 -0.54
N ALA A 95 -2.06 -11.73 -0.87
CA ALA A 95 -2.58 -12.86 -1.63
C ALA A 95 -2.10 -12.85 -3.10
N SER A 96 -1.80 -11.67 -3.63
CA SER A 96 -1.24 -11.49 -4.97
C SER A 96 -0.53 -10.13 -5.08
N GLY A 97 0.00 -9.81 -6.27
CA GLY A 97 0.50 -8.46 -6.55
C GLY A 97 -0.58 -7.40 -6.37
N MET A 98 -0.19 -6.26 -5.82
CA MET A 98 -1.10 -5.16 -5.50
C MET A 98 -0.45 -3.81 -5.80
N PHE A 99 -1.27 -2.77 -5.84
CA PHE A 99 -0.78 -1.40 -5.85
C PHE A 99 -1.38 -0.59 -4.68
N GLY A 100 -0.64 0.40 -4.21
CA GLY A 100 -1.09 1.27 -3.13
C GLY A 100 0.05 1.78 -2.26
N ILE A 101 -0.34 2.44 -1.18
CA ILE A 101 0.54 2.82 -0.07
C ILE A 101 0.22 1.89 1.10
N PHE A 102 1.19 1.06 1.49
CA PHE A 102 1.02 0.05 2.53
C PHE A 102 1.83 0.47 3.77
N LEU A 103 1.13 0.83 4.85
CA LEU A 103 1.71 1.34 6.09
C LEU A 103 1.49 0.33 7.22
N ALA A 104 2.47 -0.52 7.47
CA ALA A 104 2.45 -1.54 8.51
C ALA A 104 3.79 -1.57 9.28
N PRO A 105 4.15 -0.50 9.99
CA PRO A 105 5.51 -0.27 10.50
C PRO A 105 5.98 -1.27 11.56
N LYS A 106 5.10 -2.14 12.05
CA LYS A 106 5.42 -3.18 13.04
C LYS A 106 5.33 -4.59 12.47
N ALA A 107 4.96 -4.71 11.19
CA ALA A 107 4.62 -6.00 10.61
C ALA A 107 5.81 -6.69 9.97
N THR A 108 5.80 -8.01 10.08
CA THR A 108 6.48 -8.89 9.14
C THR A 108 5.55 -9.15 7.96
N VAL A 109 6.03 -8.89 6.75
CA VAL A 109 5.32 -9.22 5.51
C VAL A 109 5.79 -10.56 5.00
N HIS A 110 4.87 -11.48 4.79
CA HIS A 110 5.14 -12.82 4.30
C HIS A 110 4.72 -12.98 2.84
N GLY A 111 5.63 -13.53 2.06
CA GLY A 111 5.27 -14.14 0.78
C GLY A 111 4.73 -13.18 -0.27
N LEU A 112 5.36 -12.02 -0.46
CA LEU A 112 5.04 -11.18 -1.61
C LEU A 112 5.23 -11.99 -2.90
N GLY A 113 4.15 -12.25 -3.59
CA GLY A 113 4.13 -12.89 -4.90
C GLY A 113 3.60 -11.94 -5.97
N GLY A 114 4.01 -12.16 -7.23
CA GLY A 114 3.56 -11.34 -8.34
C GLY A 114 4.26 -9.98 -8.42
N THR A 115 3.65 -9.04 -9.13
CA THR A 115 4.16 -7.68 -9.33
C THR A 115 3.34 -6.70 -8.51
N SER A 116 3.99 -5.88 -7.71
CA SER A 116 3.35 -4.85 -6.89
C SER A 116 3.88 -3.46 -7.22
N SER A 117 3.12 -2.43 -6.89
CA SER A 117 3.47 -1.03 -7.18
C SER A 117 3.09 -0.13 -6.00
N GLY A 118 3.90 0.91 -5.80
CA GLY A 118 3.65 1.93 -4.79
C GLY A 118 4.66 1.91 -3.65
N TRP A 119 4.22 2.21 -2.43
CA TRP A 119 5.07 2.30 -1.26
C TRP A 119 4.75 1.23 -0.22
N LEU A 120 5.80 0.62 0.32
CA LEU A 120 5.70 -0.37 1.38
C LEU A 120 6.56 0.07 2.56
N VAL A 121 5.93 0.33 3.71
CA VAL A 121 6.58 0.66 4.97
C VAL A 121 6.27 -0.44 5.97
N VAL A 122 7.26 -1.27 6.27
CA VAL A 122 7.12 -2.45 7.15
C VAL A 122 8.36 -2.60 8.03
N ASP A 123 8.27 -3.40 9.08
CA ASP A 123 9.43 -3.74 9.91
C ASP A 123 10.32 -4.78 9.20
N THR A 124 9.73 -5.86 8.77
CA THR A 124 10.45 -6.97 8.17
C THR A 124 9.76 -7.45 6.90
N LEU A 125 10.54 -7.74 5.88
CA LEU A 125 10.10 -8.43 4.67
C LEU A 125 10.70 -9.83 4.63
N ASP A 126 9.87 -10.85 4.90
CA ASP A 126 10.26 -12.26 4.82
C ASP A 126 9.88 -12.82 3.46
N LYS A 127 10.88 -13.32 2.73
CA LYS A 127 10.73 -13.93 1.39
C LYS A 127 10.09 -13.00 0.36
N ASN A 128 10.89 -12.17 -0.24
CA ASN A 128 10.47 -11.41 -1.40
C ASN A 128 10.66 -12.24 -2.68
N GLY A 129 9.56 -12.78 -3.20
CA GLY A 129 9.49 -13.39 -4.53
C GLY A 129 8.81 -12.49 -5.56
N SER A 130 8.62 -11.23 -5.23
CA SER A 130 7.89 -10.25 -6.02
C SER A 130 8.81 -9.22 -6.64
N GLU A 131 8.38 -8.67 -7.76
CA GLU A 131 8.91 -7.42 -8.30
C GLU A 131 8.10 -6.25 -7.74
N TRP A 132 8.79 -5.20 -7.29
CA TRP A 132 8.17 -3.96 -6.86
C TRP A 132 8.45 -2.86 -7.88
N HIS A 133 7.41 -2.32 -8.48
CA HIS A 133 7.49 -1.36 -9.58
C HIS A 133 6.86 -0.01 -9.23
N CYS A 134 7.07 0.96 -10.10
CA CYS A 134 6.37 2.25 -10.09
C CYS A 134 6.47 2.97 -8.74
N VAL A 135 7.67 2.95 -8.14
CA VAL A 135 7.94 3.77 -6.97
C VAL A 135 8.13 5.21 -7.43
N TRP A 136 7.22 6.08 -7.06
CA TRP A 136 7.33 7.51 -7.40
C TRP A 136 8.19 8.26 -6.39
N SER A 137 8.94 9.25 -6.85
CA SER A 137 9.79 10.10 -6.04
C SER A 137 9.07 11.33 -5.48
N ASP A 138 7.97 11.72 -6.11
CA ASP A 138 7.22 12.90 -5.71
C ASP A 138 6.40 12.57 -4.46
N MET A 139 6.89 13.00 -3.31
CA MET A 139 6.07 13.01 -2.12
C MET A 139 4.86 13.91 -2.38
N PRO A 140 3.63 13.49 -2.00
CA PRO A 140 2.54 14.45 -1.87
C PRO A 140 3.05 15.59 -1.01
N ASP A 141 2.70 16.82 -1.40
CA ASP A 141 3.12 18.01 -0.66
C ASP A 141 2.98 17.78 0.85
N SER A 142 4.12 17.65 1.53
CA SER A 142 4.18 17.32 2.95
C SER A 142 3.65 18.42 3.86
N SER A 143 3.22 19.54 3.28
CA SER A 143 2.65 20.67 4.02
C SER A 143 1.38 20.30 4.82
N HIS A 144 0.79 19.15 4.56
CA HIS A 144 -0.44 18.66 5.21
C HIS A 144 -0.25 17.39 6.06
N ILE A 145 0.98 16.89 6.18
CA ILE A 145 1.27 15.76 7.08
C ILE A 145 1.92 16.33 8.35
N PRO A 146 1.17 16.51 9.45
CA PRO A 146 1.76 16.83 10.73
C PRO A 146 2.36 15.55 11.31
N VAL A 147 3.55 15.17 10.88
CA VAL A 147 4.26 14.06 11.52
C VAL A 147 5.72 14.45 11.71
N PRO A 148 6.19 14.55 12.94
CA PRO A 148 7.59 14.36 13.21
C PRO A 148 7.88 12.86 13.09
N ALA A 149 7.96 12.32 11.89
CA ALA A 149 8.46 10.98 11.66
C ALA A 149 9.96 11.06 11.53
N GLN A 150 10.66 10.62 12.55
CA GLN A 150 12.09 10.38 12.44
C GLN A 150 12.28 9.00 11.81
N LEU A 151 12.68 8.97 10.54
CA LEU A 151 13.10 7.74 9.89
C LEU A 151 14.54 7.45 10.30
N THR A 152 14.73 6.39 11.08
CA THR A 152 16.07 5.87 11.37
C THR A 152 16.30 4.62 10.53
N ALA A 153 17.17 4.70 9.54
CA ALA A 153 17.63 3.54 8.79
C ALA A 153 18.88 2.97 9.48
N ILE A 154 18.79 1.73 9.96
CA ILE A 154 19.93 1.02 10.55
C ILE A 154 20.36 -0.05 9.55
N LYS A 155 21.57 0.08 9.02
CA LYS A 155 22.23 -0.98 8.27
C LYS A 155 23.02 -1.85 9.24
N THR A 156 22.75 -3.15 9.21
CA THR A 156 23.58 -4.14 9.91
C THR A 156 24.45 -4.89 8.91
N VAL A 157 25.66 -5.23 9.29
CA VAL A 157 26.56 -6.09 8.52
C VAL A 157 26.73 -7.37 9.33
N ASN A 158 26.38 -8.51 8.73
CA ASN A 158 26.41 -9.82 9.40
C ASN A 158 25.60 -9.91 10.71
N GLY A 159 24.51 -9.12 10.81
CA GLY A 159 23.67 -9.09 12.01
C GLY A 159 24.14 -8.14 13.11
N ASP A 160 25.33 -7.60 13.02
CA ASP A 160 25.89 -6.69 14.01
C ASP A 160 25.69 -5.23 13.60
N ARG A 161 25.57 -4.35 14.61
CA ARG A 161 25.57 -2.92 14.39
C ARG A 161 26.95 -2.49 13.90
N PRO A 162 27.04 -1.69 12.81
CA PRO A 162 28.34 -1.17 12.38
C PRO A 162 28.96 -0.32 13.49
N GLY A 163 30.29 -0.33 13.57
CA GLY A 163 31.03 0.51 14.51
C GLY A 163 30.81 2.00 14.22
N ASP A 164 30.97 2.84 15.21
CA ASP A 164 30.71 4.29 15.13
C ASP A 164 31.58 5.00 14.09
N ASP A 165 32.65 4.38 13.62
CA ASP A 165 33.58 4.90 12.61
C ASP A 165 33.27 4.46 11.17
N GLU A 166 32.30 3.57 10.97
CA GLU A 166 31.93 3.11 9.63
C GLU A 166 31.01 4.12 8.93
N LYS A 167 31.50 4.66 7.81
CA LYS A 167 30.73 5.58 6.97
C LYS A 167 30.21 4.87 5.73
N PHE A 168 28.90 4.88 5.58
CA PHE A 168 28.23 4.38 4.39
C PHE A 168 27.82 5.55 3.48
N ARG A 169 28.10 5.42 2.18
CA ARG A 169 27.61 6.37 1.17
C ARG A 169 26.41 5.74 0.47
N PHE A 170 25.32 6.45 0.50
CA PHE A 170 24.16 6.16 -0.33
C PHE A 170 24.35 6.87 -1.68
N LYS A 171 24.14 6.14 -2.77
CA LYS A 171 24.13 6.67 -4.12
C LYS A 171 22.70 6.78 -4.60
#